data_d05909a51b86609568c5918a96875190
#
_entry.id   d05909a51b86609568c5918a96875190
#
_cell.length_a   1.000
_cell.length_b   1.000
_cell.length_c   1.000
_cell.angle_alpha   90.00
_cell.angle_beta   90.00
_cell.angle_gamma   90.00
#
_symmetry.space_group_name_H-M   'P 1'
#
loop_
_entity.id
_entity.type
_entity.pdbx_description
1 polymer ?
#
loop_
_entity_poly.entity_id
_entity_poly.type
_entity_poly.pdbx_seq_one_letter_code
_entity_poly.pdbx_strand_id
1 'polypeptide(L)'
;SMASGFAVNAAEINSTDLSDYSNSNNLVSLSDFKSDTLFPGDWAYDSLKGLTNSPRFNGNSVSRLEAAAELNNLIAGGEGLMNGAAIDRLSDELGAELAIMKGRVDGLEARVNGIEAGGFSETATASFSVKMALGAVDGLGATTALPDGNQTVQAQYAFDTKIKTSFTGEDELSVAIDSGSATAGPVDEFGLNNTADALKVDGVAYKFPIGDNLTAMFADNKDASTMFTVACAYGGPSDTLDDCGNVNAVVDNGGAMAGAEYDFGNGLTAAIGYAGNETDLMAKEGIDAYGANLAYTGDNYGVSITYGLIETGTYGVNENTYTALNGYYSFDSGLNVSAGYEFGDIGGAAASADESINYFLGVNGDLGPGELGAALGTSGGQIENQTEELMYEVYYS
;
A
#
# COMPACT_ATOMS: atom_id res chain seq x y z
N SER A 1 35.37 3.39 -4.08
CA SER A 1 34.58 4.12 -5.06
C SER A 1 34.37 3.29 -6.32
N MET A 2 33.24 2.66 -6.47
CA MET A 2 32.67 2.25 -7.75
C MET A 2 31.16 2.18 -7.57
N ALA A 3 30.51 3.29 -7.83
CA ALA A 3 29.10 3.33 -8.05
C ALA A 3 28.87 3.03 -9.54
N SER A 4 28.51 1.80 -9.88
CA SER A 4 28.00 1.49 -11.20
C SER A 4 26.49 1.72 -11.19
N GLY A 5 26.08 2.91 -11.59
CA GLY A 5 24.68 3.19 -11.87
C GLY A 5 24.25 2.34 -13.06
N PHE A 6 23.28 1.45 -12.83
CA PHE A 6 22.54 0.83 -13.93
C PHE A 6 21.55 1.88 -14.46
N ALA A 7 21.93 2.57 -15.53
CA ALA A 7 20.95 3.29 -16.34
C ALA A 7 20.11 2.22 -17.05
N VAL A 8 18.88 2.01 -16.62
CA VAL A 8 17.90 1.29 -17.42
C VAL A 8 17.49 2.26 -18.52
N ASN A 9 18.04 2.07 -19.71
CA ASN A 9 17.53 2.71 -20.91
C ASN A 9 16.12 2.16 -21.13
N ALA A 10 15.11 2.98 -20.91
CA ALA A 10 13.80 2.74 -21.51
C ALA A 10 14.02 2.64 -23.03
N ALA A 11 13.83 1.46 -23.60
CA ALA A 11 13.89 1.29 -25.03
C ALA A 11 12.77 2.15 -25.61
N GLU A 12 13.13 3.22 -26.32
CA GLU A 12 12.18 3.96 -27.16
C GLU A 12 11.56 2.92 -28.11
N ILE A 13 10.23 2.78 -28.02
CA ILE A 13 9.48 2.00 -29.02
C ILE A 13 9.67 2.74 -30.33
N ASN A 14 10.54 2.19 -31.17
CA ASN A 14 10.79 2.76 -32.48
C ASN A 14 9.51 2.60 -33.30
N SER A 15 8.91 3.73 -33.68
CA SER A 15 7.69 3.76 -34.50
C SER A 15 7.84 3.11 -35.86
N THR A 16 9.07 2.85 -36.32
CA THR A 16 9.36 2.08 -37.54
C THR A 16 9.11 0.60 -37.39
N ASP A 17 9.24 0.01 -36.19
CA ASP A 17 8.94 -1.42 -35.99
C ASP A 17 7.44 -1.69 -36.02
N LEU A 18 6.61 -0.71 -35.65
CA LEU A 18 5.15 -0.79 -35.79
C LEU A 18 4.67 -0.69 -37.24
N SER A 19 5.44 -0.04 -38.12
CA SER A 19 5.10 0.06 -39.54
C SER A 19 5.34 -1.23 -40.32
N ASP A 20 6.26 -2.09 -39.88
CA ASP A 20 6.50 -3.40 -40.51
C ASP A 20 5.36 -4.40 -40.22
N TYR A 21 4.65 -4.26 -39.09
CA TYR A 21 3.45 -5.02 -38.79
C TYR A 21 2.18 -4.47 -39.48
N SER A 22 2.19 -3.22 -39.88
CA SER A 22 1.09 -2.59 -40.63
C SER A 22 1.22 -2.77 -42.15
N ASN A 23 2.24 -3.46 -42.62
CA ASN A 23 2.44 -3.70 -44.04
C ASN A 23 1.37 -4.66 -44.55
N SER A 24 0.29 -4.07 -45.09
CA SER A 24 -0.92 -4.75 -45.56
C SER A 24 -0.70 -5.75 -46.70
N ASN A 25 0.54 -5.90 -47.17
CA ASN A 25 0.87 -6.74 -48.30
C ASN A 25 1.01 -8.25 -47.97
N ASN A 26 1.01 -8.64 -46.70
CA ASN A 26 1.06 -10.01 -46.26
C ASN A 26 -0.21 -10.47 -45.50
N LEU A 27 -1.24 -9.63 -45.44
CA LEU A 27 -2.53 -10.06 -44.92
C LEU A 27 -3.26 -10.81 -46.01
N VAL A 28 -3.44 -12.11 -45.83
CA VAL A 28 -4.36 -12.92 -46.66
C VAL A 28 -5.73 -12.24 -46.58
N SER A 29 -6.22 -11.74 -47.71
CA SER A 29 -7.51 -11.06 -47.75
C SER A 29 -8.63 -12.09 -47.56
N LEU A 30 -9.65 -11.74 -46.78
CA LEU A 30 -10.87 -12.56 -46.68
C LEU A 30 -11.54 -12.85 -48.04
N SER A 31 -11.24 -12.02 -49.08
CA SER A 31 -11.70 -12.22 -50.46
C SER A 31 -11.04 -13.40 -51.19
N ASP A 32 -9.96 -13.96 -50.64
CA ASP A 32 -9.25 -15.12 -51.24
C ASP A 32 -9.91 -16.46 -50.87
N PHE A 33 -10.94 -16.43 -50.01
CA PHE A 33 -11.69 -17.61 -49.59
C PHE A 33 -12.88 -17.86 -50.51
N LYS A 34 -13.08 -19.14 -50.90
CA LYS A 34 -14.12 -19.57 -51.82
C LYS A 34 -15.56 -19.35 -51.33
N SER A 35 -15.78 -19.26 -50.06
CA SER A 35 -17.00 -18.77 -49.40
C SER A 35 -16.72 -18.51 -47.92
N ASP A 36 -17.22 -17.40 -47.37
CA ASP A 36 -17.01 -17.04 -45.97
C ASP A 36 -17.86 -17.88 -45.01
N THR A 37 -18.66 -18.79 -45.52
CA THR A 37 -19.71 -19.49 -44.78
C THR A 37 -19.82 -20.94 -45.17
N LEU A 38 -19.95 -21.83 -44.21
CA LEU A 38 -20.32 -23.24 -44.38
C LEU A 38 -21.81 -23.41 -44.18
N PHE A 39 -22.45 -24.19 -45.07
CA PHE A 39 -23.87 -24.48 -45.01
C PHE A 39 -24.10 -25.94 -44.59
N PRO A 40 -25.28 -26.22 -43.97
CA PRO A 40 -25.71 -27.60 -43.75
C PRO A 40 -25.71 -28.39 -45.07
N GLY A 41 -25.06 -29.55 -45.09
CA GLY A 41 -24.80 -30.36 -46.29
C GLY A 41 -23.41 -30.21 -46.89
N ASP A 42 -22.64 -29.16 -46.49
CA ASP A 42 -21.22 -29.07 -46.79
C ASP A 42 -20.46 -30.12 -45.98
N TRP A 43 -19.50 -30.80 -46.61
CA TRP A 43 -18.74 -31.85 -45.94
C TRP A 43 -18.08 -31.40 -44.64
N ALA A 44 -17.49 -30.22 -44.64
CA ALA A 44 -16.83 -29.67 -43.44
C ALA A 44 -17.84 -29.36 -42.32
N TYR A 45 -19.02 -28.81 -42.68
CA TYR A 45 -20.10 -28.58 -41.73
C TYR A 45 -20.59 -29.86 -41.08
N ASP A 46 -20.94 -30.86 -41.89
CA ASP A 46 -21.48 -32.13 -41.41
C ASP A 46 -20.43 -32.94 -40.62
N SER A 47 -19.17 -32.86 -41.01
CA SER A 47 -18.06 -33.46 -40.25
C SER A 47 -17.88 -32.83 -38.88
N LEU A 48 -17.86 -31.49 -38.76
CA LEU A 48 -17.76 -30.79 -37.49
C LEU A 48 -18.99 -31.08 -36.64
N LYS A 49 -20.19 -31.06 -37.20
CA LYS A 49 -21.42 -31.44 -36.49
C LYS A 49 -21.36 -32.85 -35.90
N GLY A 50 -20.73 -33.79 -36.60
CA GLY A 50 -20.56 -35.17 -36.12
C GLY A 50 -19.47 -35.33 -35.05
N LEU A 51 -18.51 -34.44 -35.01
CA LEU A 51 -17.36 -34.47 -34.09
C LEU A 51 -17.57 -33.62 -32.84
N THR A 52 -18.46 -32.63 -32.91
CA THR A 52 -18.72 -31.71 -31.79
C THR A 52 -20.19 -31.75 -31.36
N ASN A 53 -20.44 -31.55 -30.07
CA ASN A 53 -21.80 -31.33 -29.57
C ASN A 53 -22.15 -29.83 -29.54
N SER A 54 -21.45 -29.01 -30.32
CA SER A 54 -21.63 -27.57 -30.32
C SER A 54 -23.00 -27.16 -30.87
N PRO A 55 -23.78 -26.34 -30.16
CA PRO A 55 -25.07 -25.86 -30.62
C PRO A 55 -25.00 -24.95 -31.86
N ARG A 56 -23.79 -24.60 -32.30
CA ARG A 56 -23.56 -23.80 -33.52
C ARG A 56 -23.94 -24.56 -34.78
N PHE A 57 -23.79 -25.89 -34.81
CA PHE A 57 -24.11 -26.74 -35.94
C PHE A 57 -25.53 -27.32 -35.88
N ASN A 58 -26.51 -26.47 -35.56
CA ASN A 58 -27.93 -26.87 -35.37
C ASN A 58 -28.80 -26.71 -36.62
N GLY A 59 -28.22 -26.55 -37.79
CA GLY A 59 -28.92 -26.38 -39.06
C GLY A 59 -28.85 -24.96 -39.63
N ASN A 60 -28.18 -24.04 -38.95
CA ASN A 60 -27.86 -22.72 -39.50
C ASN A 60 -26.49 -22.70 -40.14
N SER A 61 -26.24 -21.77 -41.07
CA SER A 61 -24.92 -21.54 -41.62
C SER A 61 -23.95 -21.02 -40.56
N VAL A 62 -22.69 -21.44 -40.66
CA VAL A 62 -21.60 -21.08 -39.73
C VAL A 62 -20.47 -20.47 -40.56
N SER A 63 -19.86 -19.39 -40.08
CA SER A 63 -18.69 -18.82 -40.75
C SER A 63 -17.51 -19.80 -40.71
N ARG A 64 -16.67 -19.77 -41.75
CA ARG A 64 -15.48 -20.66 -41.82
C ARG A 64 -14.54 -20.38 -40.62
N LEU A 65 -14.45 -19.14 -40.18
CA LEU A 65 -13.64 -18.76 -39.00
C LEU A 65 -14.18 -19.39 -37.70
N GLU A 66 -15.51 -19.40 -37.51
CA GLU A 66 -16.14 -20.06 -36.35
C GLU A 66 -15.99 -21.60 -36.44
N ALA A 67 -16.05 -22.15 -37.62
CA ALA A 67 -15.81 -23.58 -37.85
C ALA A 67 -14.35 -23.96 -37.55
N ALA A 68 -13.39 -23.12 -37.94
CA ALA A 68 -11.96 -23.27 -37.60
C ALA A 68 -11.71 -23.16 -36.08
N ALA A 69 -12.41 -22.23 -35.39
CA ALA A 69 -12.32 -22.12 -33.95
C ALA A 69 -12.82 -23.40 -33.26
N GLU A 70 -13.91 -23.97 -33.72
CA GLU A 70 -14.44 -25.22 -33.17
C GLU A 70 -13.51 -26.41 -33.44
N LEU A 71 -12.91 -26.49 -34.64
CA LEU A 71 -11.89 -27.49 -34.97
C LEU A 71 -10.66 -27.34 -34.05
N ASN A 72 -10.18 -26.13 -33.82
CA ASN A 72 -9.08 -25.86 -32.93
C ASN A 72 -9.38 -26.32 -31.49
N ASN A 73 -10.61 -26.08 -30.98
CA ASN A 73 -11.03 -26.55 -29.66
C ASN A 73 -11.06 -28.09 -29.57
N LEU A 74 -11.49 -28.78 -30.64
CA LEU A 74 -11.47 -30.24 -30.71
C LEU A 74 -10.04 -30.79 -30.67
N ILE A 75 -9.13 -30.17 -31.41
CA ILE A 75 -7.71 -30.57 -31.43
C ILE A 75 -7.08 -30.31 -30.04
N ALA A 76 -7.32 -29.16 -29.46
CA ALA A 76 -6.79 -28.79 -28.14
C ALA A 76 -7.38 -29.64 -26.99
N GLY A 77 -8.64 -30.05 -27.10
CA GLY A 77 -9.33 -30.91 -26.11
C GLY A 77 -8.91 -32.37 -26.15
N GLY A 78 -8.07 -32.77 -27.10
CA GLY A 78 -7.58 -34.17 -27.23
C GLY A 78 -8.62 -35.16 -27.76
N GLU A 79 -9.82 -34.72 -28.15
CA GLU A 79 -10.89 -35.56 -28.72
C GLU A 79 -10.55 -36.03 -30.18
N GLY A 80 -9.50 -35.45 -30.74
CA GLY A 80 -9.01 -35.76 -32.09
C GLY A 80 -8.41 -37.14 -32.30
N LEU A 81 -8.13 -37.87 -31.23
CA LEU A 81 -7.44 -39.17 -31.33
C LEU A 81 -8.31 -40.29 -31.91
N MET A 82 -9.63 -40.14 -31.97
CA MET A 82 -10.54 -41.20 -32.44
C MET A 82 -10.96 -41.06 -33.91
N ASN A 83 -10.77 -39.88 -34.55
CA ASN A 83 -11.16 -39.61 -35.94
C ASN A 83 -10.09 -38.84 -36.72
N GLY A 84 -8.84 -39.26 -36.66
CA GLY A 84 -7.68 -38.56 -37.23
C GLY A 84 -7.84 -38.17 -38.70
N ALA A 85 -8.33 -39.08 -39.55
CA ALA A 85 -8.51 -38.78 -40.96
C ALA A 85 -9.54 -37.69 -41.29
N ALA A 86 -10.58 -37.56 -40.47
CA ALA A 86 -11.57 -36.48 -40.63
C ALA A 86 -11.00 -35.13 -40.14
N ILE A 87 -10.23 -35.16 -39.07
CA ILE A 87 -9.57 -33.97 -38.52
C ILE A 87 -8.46 -33.47 -39.45
N ASP A 88 -7.64 -34.37 -40.01
CA ASP A 88 -6.61 -34.02 -40.99
C ASP A 88 -7.23 -33.32 -42.19
N ARG A 89 -8.32 -33.87 -42.74
CA ARG A 89 -9.02 -33.25 -43.86
C ARG A 89 -9.70 -31.95 -43.53
N LEU A 90 -10.27 -31.80 -42.30
CA LEU A 90 -10.82 -30.54 -41.83
C LEU A 90 -9.70 -29.50 -41.63
N SER A 91 -8.54 -29.88 -41.12
CA SER A 91 -7.37 -29.04 -40.98
C SER A 91 -6.85 -28.54 -42.31
N ASP A 92 -6.86 -29.40 -43.37
CA ASP A 92 -6.51 -28.99 -44.73
C ASP A 92 -7.57 -28.03 -45.32
N GLU A 93 -8.85 -28.29 -45.10
CA GLU A 93 -9.97 -27.47 -45.62
C GLU A 93 -10.06 -26.09 -44.94
N LEU A 94 -9.80 -26.02 -43.62
CA LEU A 94 -9.83 -24.80 -42.81
C LEU A 94 -8.43 -24.27 -42.49
N GLY A 95 -7.41 -24.71 -43.18
CA GLY A 95 -6.01 -24.41 -42.88
C GLY A 95 -5.67 -22.93 -42.94
N ALA A 96 -6.31 -22.19 -43.86
CA ALA A 96 -6.11 -20.75 -43.98
C ALA A 96 -6.68 -20.00 -42.78
N GLU A 97 -7.87 -20.37 -42.33
CA GLU A 97 -8.52 -19.78 -41.16
C GLU A 97 -7.75 -20.11 -39.86
N LEU A 98 -7.27 -21.32 -39.71
CA LEU A 98 -6.42 -21.74 -38.59
C LEU A 98 -5.11 -20.96 -38.58
N ALA A 99 -4.48 -20.71 -39.73
CA ALA A 99 -3.27 -19.90 -39.83
C ALA A 99 -3.50 -18.44 -39.43
N ILE A 100 -4.64 -17.86 -39.82
CA ILE A 100 -5.04 -16.49 -39.39
C ILE A 100 -5.23 -16.46 -37.87
N MET A 101 -5.92 -17.44 -37.29
CA MET A 101 -6.13 -17.52 -35.85
C MET A 101 -4.80 -17.65 -35.11
N LYS A 102 -3.91 -18.52 -35.57
CA LYS A 102 -2.57 -18.68 -35.00
C LYS A 102 -1.79 -17.36 -35.04
N GLY A 103 -1.74 -16.70 -36.19
CA GLY A 103 -1.04 -15.42 -36.34
C GLY A 103 -1.61 -14.31 -35.43
N ARG A 104 -2.93 -14.35 -35.15
CA ARG A 104 -3.56 -13.42 -34.20
C ARG A 104 -3.19 -13.74 -32.76
N VAL A 105 -3.13 -15.02 -32.40
CA VAL A 105 -2.69 -15.46 -31.05
C VAL A 105 -1.22 -15.12 -30.86
N ASP A 106 -0.35 -15.49 -31.79
CA ASP A 106 1.09 -15.19 -31.74
C ASP A 106 1.32 -13.66 -31.63
N GLY A 107 0.53 -12.86 -32.34
CA GLY A 107 0.57 -11.40 -32.27
C GLY A 107 0.07 -10.83 -30.93
N LEU A 108 -0.94 -11.47 -30.32
CA LEU A 108 -1.40 -11.10 -28.99
C LEU A 108 -0.39 -11.50 -27.92
N GLU A 109 0.17 -12.69 -28.01
CA GLU A 109 1.22 -13.17 -27.11
C GLU A 109 2.47 -12.26 -27.18
N ALA A 110 2.88 -11.87 -28.37
CA ALA A 110 4.00 -10.92 -28.54
C ALA A 110 3.69 -9.54 -27.92
N ARG A 111 2.44 -9.07 -28.01
CA ARG A 111 2.02 -7.81 -27.38
C ARG A 111 1.92 -7.93 -25.86
N VAL A 112 1.42 -9.05 -25.33
CA VAL A 112 1.38 -9.32 -23.90
C VAL A 112 2.81 -9.41 -23.36
N ASN A 113 3.69 -10.19 -24.00
CA ASN A 113 5.11 -10.26 -23.62
C ASN A 113 5.80 -8.89 -23.72
N GLY A 114 5.42 -8.04 -24.67
CA GLY A 114 5.93 -6.66 -24.80
C GLY A 114 5.42 -5.75 -23.68
N ILE A 115 4.19 -5.93 -23.24
CA ILE A 115 3.62 -5.22 -22.10
C ILE A 115 4.26 -5.70 -20.79
N GLU A 116 4.44 -7.00 -20.63
CA GLU A 116 5.13 -7.61 -19.48
C GLU A 116 6.61 -7.21 -19.40
N ALA A 117 7.30 -7.12 -20.53
CA ALA A 117 8.71 -6.73 -20.58
C ALA A 117 8.95 -5.22 -20.45
N GLY A 118 7.96 -4.38 -20.75
CA GLY A 118 8.06 -2.91 -20.72
C GLY A 118 7.18 -2.24 -19.67
N GLY A 119 6.30 -2.98 -19.01
CA GLY A 119 5.42 -2.48 -17.95
C GLY A 119 6.09 -2.65 -16.59
N PHE A 120 6.01 -1.62 -15.75
CA PHE A 120 5.97 -1.86 -14.31
C PHE A 120 4.96 -2.98 -14.05
N SER A 121 5.34 -3.94 -13.21
CA SER A 121 4.53 -5.12 -12.86
C SER A 121 3.01 -4.80 -12.85
N GLU A 122 2.17 -5.72 -13.27
CA GLU A 122 0.69 -5.59 -13.19
C GLU A 122 0.20 -5.28 -11.76
N THR A 123 1.08 -5.34 -10.79
CA THR A 123 0.88 -5.05 -9.37
C THR A 123 1.17 -3.59 -8.98
N ALA A 124 1.59 -2.72 -9.90
CA ALA A 124 1.80 -1.31 -9.58
C ALA A 124 0.44 -0.61 -9.38
N THR A 125 0.23 -0.06 -8.20
CA THR A 125 -0.96 0.71 -7.83
C THR A 125 -0.57 2.11 -7.39
N ALA A 126 -1.42 3.10 -7.71
CA ALA A 126 -1.30 4.44 -7.17
C ALA A 126 -2.60 4.79 -6.44
N SER A 127 -2.47 5.25 -5.22
CA SER A 127 -3.57 5.77 -4.41
C SER A 127 -3.38 7.27 -4.16
N PHE A 128 -4.48 7.98 -4.13
CA PHE A 128 -4.52 9.42 -3.90
C PHE A 128 -5.45 9.71 -2.73
N SER A 129 -5.02 10.58 -1.83
CA SER A 129 -5.82 11.08 -0.73
C SER A 129 -5.79 12.59 -0.72
N VAL A 130 -6.91 13.22 -0.40
CA VAL A 130 -7.00 14.67 -0.18
C VAL A 130 -7.76 14.89 1.12
N LYS A 131 -7.11 15.60 2.03
CA LYS A 131 -7.75 16.10 3.24
C LYS A 131 -7.91 17.61 3.12
N MET A 132 -9.01 18.17 3.59
CA MET A 132 -9.25 19.60 3.68
C MET A 132 -9.76 19.92 5.05
N ALA A 133 -9.16 20.90 5.71
CA ALA A 133 -9.61 21.39 7.00
C ALA A 133 -9.98 22.87 6.90
N LEU A 134 -11.09 23.22 7.55
CA LEU A 134 -11.53 24.60 7.74
C LEU A 134 -11.83 24.77 9.22
N GLY A 135 -11.08 25.59 9.91
CA GLY A 135 -11.26 25.76 11.34
C GLY A 135 -10.39 26.84 11.96
N ALA A 136 -10.60 27.03 13.24
CA ALA A 136 -9.78 27.85 14.09
C ALA A 136 -9.51 27.09 15.39
N VAL A 137 -8.33 27.26 15.97
CA VAL A 137 -7.95 26.66 17.24
C VAL A 137 -7.79 27.77 18.28
N ASP A 138 -8.36 27.56 19.45
CA ASP A 138 -8.13 28.39 20.63
C ASP A 138 -7.07 27.70 21.49
N GLY A 139 -5.82 28.10 21.31
CA GLY A 139 -4.69 27.48 21.99
C GLY A 139 -4.48 28.07 23.37
N LEU A 140 -4.73 27.30 24.40
CA LEU A 140 -4.28 27.57 25.77
C LEU A 140 -2.91 26.97 26.09
N GLY A 141 -2.26 26.37 25.14
CA GLY A 141 -0.90 25.81 25.26
C GLY A 141 0.16 26.88 25.06
N ALA A 142 0.51 27.49 26.09
CA ALA A 142 1.42 28.60 26.05
C ALA A 142 2.87 28.18 26.17
N THR A 143 3.55 27.82 25.17
CA THR A 143 5.01 27.97 25.29
C THR A 143 5.67 28.75 24.19
N THR A 144 4.99 29.15 23.18
CA THR A 144 5.55 30.17 22.27
C THR A 144 4.45 30.97 21.63
N ALA A 145 4.14 32.08 22.33
CA ALA A 145 3.73 33.33 21.71
C ALA A 145 3.11 33.21 20.30
N LEU A 146 1.98 32.51 20.19
CA LEU A 146 1.04 32.96 19.21
C LEU A 146 0.45 34.23 19.76
N PRO A 147 0.74 35.42 19.17
CA PRO A 147 0.14 36.65 19.61
C PRO A 147 -1.38 36.49 19.59
N ASP A 148 -2.10 37.18 20.47
CA ASP A 148 -3.57 37.21 20.62
C ASP A 148 -4.39 37.41 19.33
N GLY A 149 -3.84 37.15 18.18
CA GLY A 149 -4.42 37.32 16.84
C GLY A 149 -4.60 36.05 16.00
N ASN A 150 -4.23 34.86 16.49
CA ASN A 150 -4.27 33.64 15.68
C ASN A 150 -5.56 32.82 15.82
N GLN A 151 -6.59 33.32 16.46
CA GLN A 151 -7.96 32.77 16.41
C GLN A 151 -8.64 33.02 15.04
N THR A 152 -7.87 33.03 13.97
CA THR A 152 -8.41 33.20 12.61
C THR A 152 -8.82 31.89 12.02
N VAL A 153 -9.97 31.89 11.35
CA VAL A 153 -10.37 30.73 10.58
C VAL A 153 -9.37 30.51 9.43
N GLN A 154 -8.80 29.33 9.39
CA GLN A 154 -7.86 28.88 8.36
C GLN A 154 -8.48 27.81 7.50
N ALA A 155 -8.09 27.77 6.23
CA ALA A 155 -8.43 26.69 5.30
C ALA A 155 -7.13 26.11 4.79
N GLN A 156 -6.92 24.84 5.03
CA GLN A 156 -5.69 24.13 4.65
C GLN A 156 -6.02 22.79 4.00
N TYR A 157 -5.07 22.24 3.26
CA TYR A 157 -5.22 20.94 2.62
C TYR A 157 -3.95 20.10 2.77
N ALA A 158 -4.12 18.79 2.68
CA ALA A 158 -3.08 17.82 2.40
C ALA A 158 -3.46 16.99 1.18
N PHE A 159 -2.48 16.68 0.35
CA PHE A 159 -2.59 15.78 -0.78
C PHE A 159 -1.50 14.72 -0.67
N ASP A 160 -1.90 13.47 -0.60
CA ASP A 160 -1.00 12.33 -0.48
C ASP A 160 -1.13 11.42 -1.69
N THR A 161 0.00 10.98 -2.20
CA THR A 161 0.07 9.95 -3.24
C THR A 161 0.96 8.83 -2.75
N LYS A 162 0.46 7.60 -2.78
CA LYS A 162 1.25 6.42 -2.47
C LYS A 162 1.28 5.50 -3.68
N ILE A 163 2.49 5.27 -4.20
CA ILE A 163 2.75 4.33 -5.29
C ILE A 163 3.29 3.06 -4.66
N LYS A 164 2.66 1.94 -4.96
CA LYS A 164 3.08 0.62 -4.51
C LYS A 164 3.33 -0.28 -5.71
N THR A 165 4.38 -1.08 -5.65
CA THR A 165 4.69 -2.13 -6.63
C THR A 165 5.33 -3.33 -5.95
N SER A 166 5.33 -4.47 -6.63
CA SER A 166 5.98 -5.69 -6.17
C SER A 166 6.88 -6.25 -7.27
N PHE A 167 8.00 -6.82 -6.89
CA PHE A 167 8.93 -7.50 -7.82
C PHE A 167 8.69 -9.01 -7.86
N THR A 168 8.24 -9.59 -6.75
CA THR A 168 8.07 -11.03 -6.58
C THR A 168 6.61 -11.45 -6.47
N GLY A 169 5.70 -10.50 -6.24
CA GLY A 169 4.29 -10.73 -5.93
C GLY A 169 4.01 -10.84 -4.42
N GLU A 170 5.03 -11.02 -3.60
CA GLU A 170 4.92 -11.15 -2.14
C GLU A 170 5.59 -9.99 -1.38
N ASP A 171 6.40 -9.19 -2.07
CA ASP A 171 7.07 -8.00 -1.56
C ASP A 171 6.31 -6.71 -1.90
N GLU A 172 6.63 -5.61 -1.24
CA GLU A 172 6.09 -4.28 -1.54
C GLU A 172 7.21 -3.25 -1.56
N LEU A 173 7.41 -2.60 -2.71
CA LEU A 173 8.11 -1.32 -2.79
C LEU A 173 7.05 -0.22 -2.77
N SER A 174 7.17 0.73 -1.85
CA SER A 174 6.27 1.89 -1.78
C SER A 174 7.05 3.20 -1.82
N VAL A 175 6.47 4.17 -2.51
CA VAL A 175 6.95 5.57 -2.55
C VAL A 175 5.78 6.46 -2.15
N ALA A 176 5.96 7.24 -1.09
CA ALA A 176 5.02 8.25 -0.66
C ALA A 176 5.44 9.62 -1.15
N ILE A 177 4.49 10.39 -1.67
CA ILE A 177 4.67 11.75 -2.14
C ILE A 177 3.55 12.58 -1.56
N ASP A 178 3.89 13.65 -0.92
CA ASP A 178 2.95 14.55 -0.26
C ASP A 178 3.05 16.00 -0.74
N SER A 179 1.98 16.75 -0.51
CA SER A 179 1.92 18.19 -0.67
C SER A 179 0.85 18.75 0.27
N GLY A 180 1.06 19.94 0.79
CA GLY A 180 0.07 20.61 1.60
C GLY A 180 0.39 22.05 1.91
N SER A 181 -0.64 22.77 2.33
CA SER A 181 -0.57 24.19 2.67
C SER A 181 -0.49 24.43 4.18
N ALA A 182 -0.38 23.38 5.00
CA ALA A 182 -0.24 23.53 6.43
C ALA A 182 1.02 24.35 6.75
N THR A 183 0.89 25.21 7.72
CA THR A 183 2.02 25.90 8.34
C THR A 183 2.03 25.49 9.80
N ALA A 184 3.21 25.27 10.38
CA ALA A 184 3.34 24.95 11.79
C ALA A 184 2.44 25.87 12.63
N GLY A 185 1.45 25.32 13.27
CA GLY A 185 0.44 26.07 14.03
C GLY A 185 -0.82 25.24 14.29
N PRO A 186 -1.90 25.87 14.76
CA PRO A 186 -3.04 25.17 15.34
C PRO A 186 -3.75 24.13 14.46
N VAL A 187 -3.53 24.10 13.16
CA VAL A 187 -4.16 23.15 12.22
C VAL A 187 -3.26 21.92 11.99
N ASP A 188 -2.10 21.88 12.60
CA ASP A 188 -1.17 20.73 12.59
C ASP A 188 -1.82 19.49 13.22
N GLU A 189 -2.68 19.70 14.20
CA GLU A 189 -3.49 18.65 14.85
C GLU A 189 -4.39 17.83 13.90
N PHE A 190 -4.55 18.23 12.65
CA PHE A 190 -5.30 17.44 11.66
C PHE A 190 -4.40 16.63 10.73
N GLY A 191 -3.12 16.48 11.05
CA GLY A 191 -2.16 15.70 10.25
C GLY A 191 -2.11 16.20 8.80
N LEU A 192 -2.09 17.53 8.58
CA LEU A 192 -1.99 18.13 7.26
C LEU A 192 -0.52 18.39 6.90
N ASN A 193 -0.18 18.12 5.64
CA ASN A 193 1.19 18.23 5.19
C ASN A 193 1.71 19.67 5.15
N ASN A 194 2.85 19.91 5.80
CA ASN A 194 3.54 21.19 5.82
C ASN A 194 4.67 21.23 4.78
N THR A 195 4.32 21.28 3.51
CA THR A 195 5.30 21.29 2.40
C THR A 195 5.38 22.63 1.69
N ALA A 196 4.64 23.64 2.15
CA ALA A 196 4.51 24.94 1.47
C ALA A 196 4.11 24.79 -0.01
N ASP A 197 3.08 23.98 -0.28
CA ASP A 197 2.53 23.66 -1.59
C ASP A 197 3.51 22.91 -2.55
N ALA A 198 4.68 22.50 -2.06
CA ALA A 198 5.62 21.73 -2.86
C ALA A 198 5.32 20.23 -2.79
N LEU A 199 5.44 19.54 -3.93
CA LEU A 199 5.47 18.09 -3.95
C LEU A 199 6.80 17.60 -3.39
N LYS A 200 6.76 16.77 -2.34
CA LYS A 200 7.94 16.17 -1.72
C LYS A 200 7.80 14.66 -1.70
N VAL A 201 8.92 13.96 -1.80
CA VAL A 201 8.97 12.54 -1.46
C VAL A 201 8.95 12.46 0.06
N ASP A 202 7.92 11.83 0.61
CA ASP A 202 7.71 11.65 2.04
C ASP A 202 8.39 10.37 2.55
N GLY A 203 8.70 9.46 1.68
CA GLY A 203 9.48 8.27 2.04
C GLY A 203 9.47 7.20 0.95
N VAL A 204 10.47 6.35 1.03
CA VAL A 204 10.61 5.16 0.18
C VAL A 204 10.79 3.96 1.09
N ALA A 205 9.99 2.92 0.92
CA ALA A 205 10.08 1.72 1.75
C ALA A 205 10.02 0.45 0.90
N TYR A 206 10.83 -0.52 1.28
CA TYR A 206 10.80 -1.86 0.71
C TYR A 206 10.55 -2.89 1.80
N LYS A 207 9.41 -3.55 1.72
CA LYS A 207 8.92 -4.57 2.65
C LYS A 207 8.88 -5.92 1.96
N PHE A 208 9.41 -6.96 2.60
CA PHE A 208 9.47 -8.29 2.00
C PHE A 208 9.36 -9.40 3.05
N PRO A 209 8.75 -10.55 2.71
CA PRO A 209 8.68 -11.70 3.59
C PRO A 209 9.99 -12.47 3.64
N ILE A 210 10.29 -13.07 4.79
CA ILE A 210 11.39 -14.00 5.01
C ILE A 210 10.79 -15.30 5.56
N GLY A 211 10.49 -16.25 4.68
CA GLY A 211 9.68 -17.42 5.03
C GLY A 211 8.23 -17.04 5.34
N ASP A 212 7.55 -17.86 6.13
CA ASP A 212 6.09 -17.78 6.29
C ASP A 212 5.64 -16.74 7.34
N ASN A 213 6.50 -16.40 8.31
CA ASN A 213 6.10 -15.68 9.51
C ASN A 213 6.88 -14.39 9.77
N LEU A 214 8.02 -14.18 9.10
CA LEU A 214 8.86 -13.01 9.31
C LEU A 214 8.70 -12.05 8.14
N THR A 215 8.47 -10.78 8.44
CA THR A 215 8.47 -9.70 7.47
C THR A 215 9.55 -8.71 7.84
N ALA A 216 10.38 -8.29 6.88
CA ALA A 216 11.39 -7.26 7.07
C ALA A 216 11.11 -6.03 6.21
N MET A 217 11.59 -4.88 6.65
CA MET A 217 11.47 -3.60 5.95
C MET A 217 12.77 -2.82 6.04
N PHE A 218 13.10 -2.17 4.92
CA PHE A 218 14.06 -1.06 4.87
C PHE A 218 13.36 0.16 4.29
N ALA A 219 13.59 1.31 4.87
CA ALA A 219 12.93 2.52 4.44
C ALA A 219 13.82 3.75 4.62
N ASP A 220 13.47 4.80 3.90
CA ASP A 220 13.98 6.14 4.04
C ASP A 220 12.83 7.04 4.51
N ASN A 221 13.12 7.96 5.44
CA ASN A 221 12.16 8.86 6.07
C ASN A 221 10.98 8.11 6.74
N LYS A 222 11.31 7.11 7.57
CA LYS A 222 10.36 6.35 8.39
C LYS A 222 10.91 6.13 9.80
N ASP A 223 9.99 5.95 10.73
CA ASP A 223 10.26 5.77 12.14
C ASP A 223 10.62 4.33 12.47
N ALA A 224 11.39 4.14 13.53
CA ALA A 224 11.74 2.80 14.00
C ALA A 224 10.50 1.95 14.30
N SER A 225 9.38 2.57 14.68
CA SER A 225 8.11 1.91 14.99
C SER A 225 7.23 1.58 13.77
N THR A 226 7.64 1.88 12.55
CA THR A 226 6.79 1.72 11.35
C THR A 226 6.19 0.31 11.19
N MET A 227 6.81 -0.70 11.78
CA MET A 227 6.31 -2.09 11.75
C MET A 227 5.62 -2.52 13.04
N PHE A 228 5.39 -1.62 13.99
CA PHE A 228 4.78 -1.96 15.28
C PHE A 228 3.25 -2.03 15.17
N THR A 229 2.66 -2.90 15.98
CA THR A 229 1.22 -2.96 16.17
C THR A 229 0.87 -2.34 17.51
N VAL A 230 0.33 -1.14 17.49
CA VAL A 230 -0.24 -0.49 18.69
C VAL A 230 -1.71 -0.87 18.82
N ALA A 231 -2.09 -1.40 19.97
CA ALA A 231 -3.45 -1.84 20.21
C ALA A 231 -4.36 -0.64 20.52
N CYS A 232 -4.89 -0.01 19.47
CA CYS A 232 -5.82 1.10 19.52
C CYS A 232 -6.93 0.90 18.49
N ALA A 233 -8.18 1.15 18.85
CA ALA A 233 -9.34 1.15 17.96
C ALA A 233 -9.96 2.54 17.81
N TYR A 234 -9.39 3.56 18.47
CA TYR A 234 -9.81 4.94 18.33
C TYR A 234 -9.21 5.55 17.07
N GLY A 235 -9.99 6.25 16.29
CA GLY A 235 -9.58 6.88 15.03
C GLY A 235 -10.04 8.32 14.94
N GLY A 236 -9.81 9.12 16.00
CA GLY A 236 -10.11 10.55 16.01
C GLY A 236 -9.28 11.34 15.02
N PRO A 237 -9.71 12.55 14.66
CA PRO A 237 -9.04 13.39 13.67
C PRO A 237 -7.82 14.14 14.20
N SER A 238 -7.56 14.17 15.51
CA SER A 238 -6.42 14.87 16.06
C SER A 238 -5.18 14.00 16.13
N ASP A 239 -4.06 14.54 15.66
CA ASP A 239 -2.75 13.90 15.64
C ASP A 239 -2.24 13.53 17.05
N THR A 240 -2.54 14.38 18.06
CA THR A 240 -2.14 14.14 19.46
C THR A 240 -2.84 12.95 20.12
N LEU A 241 -4.11 12.66 19.76
CA LEU A 241 -4.91 11.62 20.42
C LEU A 241 -5.01 10.32 19.63
N ASP A 242 -4.68 10.29 18.35
CA ASP A 242 -4.74 9.08 17.52
C ASP A 242 -3.65 8.06 17.87
N ASP A 243 -2.56 8.49 18.50
CA ASP A 243 -1.51 7.61 19.09
C ASP A 243 -1.99 6.79 20.30
N CYS A 244 -3.20 7.04 20.79
CA CYS A 244 -3.73 6.36 21.98
C CYS A 244 -2.81 6.45 23.21
N GLY A 245 -2.13 7.60 23.40
CA GLY A 245 -1.20 7.83 24.52
C GLY A 245 0.14 7.13 24.41
N ASN A 246 0.47 6.55 23.26
CA ASN A 246 1.77 6.00 22.93
C ASN A 246 2.58 7.04 22.15
N VAL A 247 2.96 8.11 22.80
CA VAL A 247 3.47 9.33 22.17
C VAL A 247 4.95 9.21 21.80
N ASN A 248 5.78 8.69 22.71
CA ASN A 248 7.24 8.68 22.55
C ASN A 248 7.79 7.26 22.29
N ALA A 249 7.13 6.21 22.79
CA ALA A 249 7.59 4.85 22.61
C ALA A 249 7.43 4.36 21.15
N VAL A 250 6.66 5.08 20.32
CA VAL A 250 6.61 4.89 18.86
C VAL A 250 7.87 5.39 18.14
N VAL A 251 8.78 6.06 18.86
CA VAL A 251 10.11 6.49 18.37
C VAL A 251 10.03 7.22 17.03
N ASP A 252 9.28 8.31 17.02
CA ASP A 252 9.14 9.21 15.87
C ASP A 252 10.43 10.03 15.71
N ASN A 253 11.35 9.55 14.89
CA ASN A 253 12.61 10.25 14.63
C ASN A 253 12.94 10.40 13.14
N GLY A 254 12.13 9.87 12.24
CA GLY A 254 12.28 9.96 10.78
C GLY A 254 13.72 9.79 10.29
N GLY A 255 13.98 8.84 9.42
CA GLY A 255 15.31 8.63 8.88
C GLY A 255 15.44 7.32 8.12
N ALA A 256 16.67 6.89 7.89
CA ALA A 256 16.91 5.56 7.34
C ALA A 256 16.53 4.50 8.37
N MET A 257 15.53 3.68 8.02
CA MET A 257 14.88 2.73 8.91
C MET A 257 15.17 1.29 8.48
N ALA A 258 15.35 0.41 9.45
CA ALA A 258 15.33 -1.04 9.28
C ALA A 258 14.47 -1.67 10.37
N GLY A 259 13.57 -2.56 10.01
CA GLY A 259 12.68 -3.23 10.97
C GLY A 259 12.29 -4.64 10.54
N ALA A 260 11.77 -5.38 11.50
CA ALA A 260 11.23 -6.71 11.26
C ALA A 260 10.08 -6.99 12.22
N GLU A 261 9.07 -7.70 11.70
CA GLU A 261 7.92 -8.20 12.45
C GLU A 261 7.82 -9.72 12.29
N TYR A 262 7.59 -10.42 13.38
CA TYR A 262 7.32 -11.84 13.40
C TYR A 262 5.88 -12.11 13.84
N ASP A 263 5.11 -12.79 12.99
CA ASP A 263 3.77 -13.27 13.31
C ASP A 263 3.84 -14.70 13.86
N PHE A 264 3.51 -14.86 15.15
CA PHE A 264 3.47 -16.17 15.80
C PHE A 264 2.22 -16.98 15.43
N GLY A 265 1.29 -16.38 14.68
CA GLY A 265 -0.06 -16.88 14.47
C GLY A 265 -0.98 -16.58 15.66
N ASN A 266 -2.27 -16.83 15.47
CA ASN A 266 -3.31 -16.59 16.48
C ASN A 266 -3.36 -15.15 17.04
N GLY A 267 -2.94 -14.15 16.25
CA GLY A 267 -3.00 -12.74 16.59
C GLY A 267 -1.83 -12.21 17.44
N LEU A 268 -0.85 -13.02 17.78
CA LEU A 268 0.35 -12.58 18.48
C LEU A 268 1.43 -12.14 17.48
N THR A 269 1.96 -10.93 17.63
CA THR A 269 3.06 -10.37 16.83
C THR A 269 4.16 -9.80 17.71
N ALA A 270 5.38 -9.83 17.24
CA ALA A 270 6.51 -9.14 17.83
C ALA A 270 7.30 -8.41 16.76
N ALA A 271 7.65 -7.15 17.00
CA ALA A 271 8.40 -6.33 16.07
C ALA A 271 9.59 -5.64 16.75
N ILE A 272 10.61 -5.39 15.95
CA ILE A 272 11.76 -4.56 16.32
C ILE A 272 12.04 -3.56 15.21
N GLY A 273 12.58 -2.41 15.55
CA GLY A 273 12.95 -1.40 14.59
C GLY A 273 14.10 -0.55 15.04
N TYR A 274 14.75 0.00 14.06
CA TYR A 274 15.85 0.96 14.16
C TYR A 274 15.60 2.08 13.16
N ALA A 275 15.90 3.30 13.54
CA ALA A 275 15.98 4.41 12.60
C ALA A 275 17.10 5.37 13.03
N GLY A 276 17.75 5.98 12.06
CA GLY A 276 18.84 6.92 12.31
C GLY A 276 19.06 7.87 11.12
N ASN A 277 19.85 8.91 11.36
CA ASN A 277 20.16 9.88 10.32
C ASN A 277 20.97 9.21 9.19
N GLU A 278 20.60 9.42 7.93
CA GLU A 278 21.21 8.77 6.75
C GLU A 278 22.72 9.03 6.60
N THR A 279 23.24 10.08 7.22
CA THR A 279 24.66 10.48 7.09
C THR A 279 25.59 9.85 8.12
N ASP A 280 25.04 9.37 9.24
CA ASP A 280 25.82 8.88 10.38
C ASP A 280 25.16 7.72 11.14
N LEU A 281 24.52 6.80 10.39
CA LEU A 281 23.88 5.60 10.92
C LEU A 281 24.81 4.79 11.82
N MET A 282 24.32 4.45 13.02
CA MET A 282 25.04 3.64 14.03
C MET A 282 26.42 4.23 14.41
N ALA A 283 26.63 5.51 14.13
CA ALA A 283 27.85 6.20 14.54
C ALA A 283 27.72 6.62 16.00
N LYS A 284 28.82 6.63 16.74
CA LYS A 284 28.81 7.06 18.13
C LYS A 284 28.27 8.50 18.33
N GLU A 285 28.45 9.33 17.31
CA GLU A 285 28.03 10.72 17.28
C GLU A 285 26.67 10.92 16.61
N GLY A 286 26.04 9.85 16.07
CA GLY A 286 24.71 9.86 15.50
C GLY A 286 23.61 9.95 16.56
N ILE A 287 22.43 10.27 16.13
CA ILE A 287 21.21 10.16 16.94
C ILE A 287 20.42 8.99 16.37
N ASP A 288 20.41 7.91 17.10
CA ASP A 288 19.75 6.68 16.71
C ASP A 288 18.52 6.41 17.58
N ALA A 289 17.55 5.73 17.02
CA ALA A 289 16.35 5.27 17.72
C ALA A 289 16.17 3.76 17.55
N TYR A 290 15.77 3.12 18.62
CA TYR A 290 15.54 1.69 18.68
C TYR A 290 14.18 1.42 19.32
N GLY A 291 13.48 0.46 18.79
CA GLY A 291 12.19 0.10 19.35
C GLY A 291 11.91 -1.39 19.31
N ALA A 292 11.02 -1.82 20.20
CA ALA A 292 10.49 -3.17 20.26
C ALA A 292 9.00 -3.12 20.63
N ASN A 293 8.22 -4.00 20.02
CA ASN A 293 6.79 -4.09 20.25
C ASN A 293 6.37 -5.56 20.36
N LEU A 294 5.43 -5.84 21.24
CA LEU A 294 4.72 -7.10 21.34
C LEU A 294 3.23 -6.80 21.43
N ALA A 295 2.47 -7.37 20.50
CA ALA A 295 1.05 -7.12 20.42
C ALA A 295 0.25 -8.43 20.28
N TYR A 296 -0.95 -8.41 20.83
CA TYR A 296 -1.94 -9.44 20.62
C TYR A 296 -3.24 -8.82 20.13
N THR A 297 -3.74 -9.31 19.00
CA THR A 297 -5.02 -8.91 18.41
C THR A 297 -5.95 -10.11 18.38
N GLY A 298 -6.99 -10.08 19.21
CA GLY A 298 -8.08 -11.05 19.22
C GLY A 298 -9.28 -10.55 18.42
N ASP A 299 -10.38 -11.31 18.46
CA ASP A 299 -11.59 -10.98 17.69
C ASP A 299 -12.22 -9.66 18.15
N ASN A 300 -12.23 -9.39 19.44
CA ASN A 300 -12.91 -8.23 20.03
C ASN A 300 -12.00 -7.34 20.88
N TYR A 301 -10.74 -7.65 21.01
CA TYR A 301 -9.82 -6.87 21.83
C TYR A 301 -8.39 -6.98 21.32
N GLY A 302 -7.60 -5.97 21.61
CA GLY A 302 -6.17 -6.01 21.42
C GLY A 302 -5.44 -5.45 22.63
N VAL A 303 -4.21 -5.89 22.82
CA VAL A 303 -3.28 -5.35 23.82
C VAL A 303 -1.89 -5.29 23.23
N SER A 304 -1.13 -4.26 23.56
CA SER A 304 0.26 -4.13 23.15
C SER A 304 1.14 -3.52 24.21
N ILE A 305 2.41 -3.86 24.18
CA ILE A 305 3.49 -3.20 24.90
C ILE A 305 4.53 -2.75 23.88
N THR A 306 4.91 -1.49 23.97
CA THR A 306 5.92 -0.87 23.10
C THR A 306 7.04 -0.32 23.96
N TYR A 307 8.27 -0.53 23.55
CA TYR A 307 9.46 0.04 24.16
C TYR A 307 10.21 0.84 23.11
N GLY A 308 10.55 2.06 23.42
CA GLY A 308 11.36 2.94 22.59
C GLY A 308 12.59 3.46 23.35
N LEU A 309 13.70 3.58 22.65
CA LEU A 309 14.91 4.24 23.07
C LEU A 309 15.31 5.22 21.99
N ILE A 310 15.52 6.49 22.35
CA ILE A 310 15.95 7.54 21.44
C ILE A 310 17.20 8.20 22.02
N GLU A 311 18.26 8.19 21.27
CA GLU A 311 19.45 8.97 21.57
C GLU A 311 19.16 10.45 21.34
N THR A 312 19.59 11.31 22.24
CA THR A 312 19.31 12.74 22.22
C THR A 312 20.54 13.56 22.56
N GLY A 313 20.44 14.87 22.39
CA GLY A 313 21.54 15.79 22.68
C GLY A 313 22.57 15.87 21.55
N THR A 314 23.59 16.67 21.76
CA THR A 314 24.69 16.78 20.80
C THR A 314 25.50 15.50 20.84
N TYR A 315 25.61 14.81 19.72
CA TYR A 315 26.34 13.55 19.56
C TYR A 315 25.74 12.33 20.29
N GLY A 316 24.43 12.26 20.48
CA GLY A 316 23.77 11.11 21.09
C GLY A 316 24.22 10.78 22.51
N VAL A 317 24.62 11.80 23.29
CA VAL A 317 25.18 11.60 24.65
C VAL A 317 24.16 11.29 25.72
N ASN A 318 22.88 11.48 25.44
CA ASN A 318 21.76 11.18 26.34
C ASN A 318 20.85 10.16 25.65
N GLU A 319 20.20 9.34 26.46
CA GLU A 319 19.25 8.35 26.00
C GLU A 319 17.91 8.57 26.70
N ASN A 320 16.83 8.74 25.95
CA ASN A 320 15.48 8.71 26.48
C ASN A 320 14.91 7.31 26.27
N THR A 321 14.26 6.77 27.27
CA THR A 321 13.60 5.47 27.18
C THR A 321 12.13 5.59 27.54
N TYR A 322 11.28 4.91 26.78
CA TYR A 322 9.83 4.97 26.94
C TYR A 322 9.22 3.58 26.89
N THR A 323 8.19 3.38 27.68
CA THR A 323 7.41 2.15 27.64
C THR A 323 5.93 2.48 27.63
N ALA A 324 5.21 2.02 26.62
CA ALA A 324 3.78 2.22 26.47
C ALA A 324 3.01 0.92 26.55
N LEU A 325 1.84 1.00 27.19
CA LEU A 325 0.86 -0.08 27.29
C LEU A 325 -0.43 0.41 26.65
N ASN A 326 -0.91 -0.29 25.62
CA ASN A 326 -2.14 0.05 24.91
C ASN A 326 -3.12 -1.12 24.91
N GLY A 327 -4.39 -0.81 24.86
CA GLY A 327 -5.42 -1.82 24.70
C GLY A 327 -6.74 -1.25 24.25
N TYR A 328 -7.51 -2.07 23.56
CA TYR A 328 -8.86 -1.75 23.15
C TYR A 328 -9.81 -2.93 23.34
N TYR A 329 -11.09 -2.61 23.42
CA TYR A 329 -12.17 -3.57 23.38
C TYR A 329 -13.30 -3.08 22.46
N SER A 330 -13.70 -3.94 21.53
CA SER A 330 -14.81 -3.73 20.60
C SER A 330 -16.03 -4.52 21.03
N PHE A 331 -17.11 -3.83 21.35
CA PHE A 331 -18.37 -4.44 21.74
C PHE A 331 -19.20 -4.87 20.53
N ASP A 332 -20.02 -5.89 20.67
CA ASP A 332 -20.95 -6.34 19.62
C ASP A 332 -21.93 -5.24 19.15
N SER A 333 -22.10 -4.19 19.94
CA SER A 333 -22.90 -3.01 19.59
C SER A 333 -22.24 -2.08 18.60
N GLY A 334 -20.98 -2.32 18.20
CA GLY A 334 -20.18 -1.40 17.37
C GLY A 334 -19.47 -0.30 18.16
N LEU A 335 -19.57 -0.30 19.50
CA LEU A 335 -18.83 0.64 20.35
C LEU A 335 -17.42 0.09 20.60
N ASN A 336 -16.40 0.94 20.45
CA ASN A 336 -15.02 0.66 20.80
C ASN A 336 -14.61 1.51 22.01
N VAL A 337 -13.78 0.94 22.86
CA VAL A 337 -13.12 1.65 23.96
C VAL A 337 -11.62 1.38 23.86
N SER A 338 -10.82 2.41 23.82
CA SER A 338 -9.35 2.34 23.76
C SER A 338 -8.74 3.08 24.92
N ALA A 339 -7.64 2.56 25.46
CA ALA A 339 -6.86 3.18 26.51
C ALA A 339 -5.38 2.95 26.31
N GLY A 340 -4.57 3.93 26.71
CA GLY A 340 -3.12 3.83 26.68
C GLY A 340 -2.47 4.55 27.85
N TYR A 341 -1.30 4.07 28.20
CA TYR A 341 -0.46 4.65 29.24
C TYR A 341 1.01 4.47 28.87
N GLU A 342 1.75 5.56 28.86
CA GLU A 342 3.18 5.59 28.60
C GLU A 342 3.91 6.20 29.77
N PHE A 343 5.09 5.69 30.06
CA PHE A 343 6.03 6.26 31.01
C PHE A 343 7.45 6.17 30.45
N GLY A 344 8.30 7.10 30.81
CA GLY A 344 9.66 7.16 30.30
C GLY A 344 10.64 7.89 31.21
N ASP A 345 11.92 7.64 30.97
CA ASP A 345 13.06 8.32 31.56
C ASP A 345 13.69 9.22 30.50
N ILE A 346 13.99 10.47 30.87
CA ILE A 346 14.60 11.48 30.01
C ILE A 346 16.07 11.65 30.40
N GLY A 347 16.95 11.09 29.60
CA GLY A 347 18.37 11.10 29.85
C GLY A 347 18.98 12.51 29.82
N GLY A 348 19.86 12.78 30.77
CA GLY A 348 20.54 14.07 30.90
C GLY A 348 19.69 15.19 31.46
N ALA A 349 18.42 14.94 31.78
CA ALA A 349 17.57 15.88 32.47
C ALA A 349 17.93 16.00 33.96
N ALA A 350 17.45 17.07 34.62
CA ALA A 350 17.59 17.19 36.06
C ALA A 350 16.69 16.16 36.75
N ALA A 351 17.09 15.62 37.91
CA ALA A 351 16.32 14.64 38.67
C ALA A 351 14.90 15.11 39.12
N SER A 352 14.51 16.30 38.81
CA SER A 352 13.18 16.82 39.00
C SER A 352 12.37 16.93 37.70
N ALA A 353 12.87 16.48 36.59
CA ALA A 353 12.26 16.57 35.27
C ALA A 353 12.75 15.42 34.35
N ASP A 354 13.13 14.29 34.95
CA ASP A 354 13.67 13.13 34.23
C ASP A 354 12.63 12.04 33.97
N GLU A 355 11.40 12.19 34.46
CA GLU A 355 10.29 11.28 34.15
C GLU A 355 9.27 11.92 33.20
N SER A 356 8.70 11.12 32.32
CA SER A 356 7.57 11.50 31.48
C SER A 356 6.41 10.52 31.65
N ILE A 357 5.20 11.04 31.52
CA ILE A 357 3.95 10.25 31.61
C ILE A 357 2.98 10.74 30.55
N ASN A 358 2.38 9.79 29.81
CA ASN A 358 1.27 10.06 28.91
C ASN A 358 0.13 9.07 29.17
N TYR A 359 -1.09 9.50 28.96
CA TYR A 359 -2.25 8.64 29.05
C TYR A 359 -3.34 9.08 28.09
N PHE A 360 -4.19 8.11 27.76
CA PHE A 360 -5.28 8.25 26.80
C PHE A 360 -6.46 7.39 27.21
N LEU A 361 -7.66 7.91 26.99
CA LEU A 361 -8.91 7.14 27.04
C LEU A 361 -9.85 7.67 25.95
N GLY A 362 -10.25 6.80 25.03
CA GLY A 362 -11.13 7.12 23.92
C GLY A 362 -12.27 6.12 23.76
N VAL A 363 -13.37 6.61 23.24
CA VAL A 363 -14.53 5.81 22.85
C VAL A 363 -15.01 6.28 21.47
N ASN A 364 -15.33 5.34 20.59
CA ASN A 364 -15.91 5.63 19.29
C ASN A 364 -16.88 4.53 18.86
N GLY A 365 -17.79 4.86 17.96
CA GLY A 365 -18.72 3.87 17.44
C GLY A 365 -19.67 4.45 16.42
N ASP A 366 -20.33 3.57 15.68
CA ASP A 366 -21.25 3.94 14.60
C ASP A 366 -22.46 4.72 15.12
N LEU A 367 -22.72 5.86 14.52
CA LEU A 367 -23.91 6.68 14.78
C LEU A 367 -24.55 7.15 13.46
N GLY A 368 -25.64 6.51 13.06
CA GLY A 368 -26.31 6.84 11.82
C GLY A 368 -25.45 6.47 10.59
N PRO A 369 -25.17 7.41 9.66
CA PRO A 369 -24.33 7.14 8.50
C PRO A 369 -22.83 7.30 8.74
N GLY A 370 -22.41 7.70 9.95
CA GLY A 370 -21.03 8.01 10.29
C GLY A 370 -20.61 7.43 11.63
N GLU A 371 -19.47 7.85 12.12
CA GLU A 371 -18.89 7.48 13.41
C GLU A 371 -18.86 8.67 14.36
N LEU A 372 -19.26 8.47 15.59
CA LEU A 372 -19.09 9.42 16.69
C LEU A 372 -17.99 8.95 17.62
N GLY A 373 -17.04 9.82 17.96
CA GLY A 373 -16.02 9.53 18.94
C GLY A 373 -15.83 10.66 19.95
N ALA A 374 -15.27 10.28 21.08
CA ALA A 374 -14.84 11.20 22.12
C ALA A 374 -13.61 10.63 22.85
N ALA A 375 -12.63 11.48 23.10
CA ALA A 375 -11.42 11.09 23.82
C ALA A 375 -10.94 12.19 24.77
N LEU A 376 -10.10 11.76 25.69
CA LEU A 376 -9.29 12.61 26.53
C LEU A 376 -7.90 11.99 26.67
N GLY A 377 -6.88 12.82 26.75
CA GLY A 377 -5.51 12.37 26.93
C GLY A 377 -4.59 13.53 27.29
N THR A 378 -3.32 13.22 27.47
CA THR A 378 -2.28 14.23 27.61
C THR A 378 -2.01 14.89 26.25
N SER A 379 -1.70 16.18 26.26
CA SER A 379 -1.30 16.93 25.07
C SER A 379 0.20 16.79 24.85
N GLY A 380 0.61 15.75 24.10
CA GLY A 380 2.01 15.44 23.89
C GLY A 380 2.70 14.90 25.15
N GLY A 381 4.05 14.83 25.11
CA GLY A 381 4.86 14.29 26.20
C GLY A 381 4.82 15.18 27.44
N GLN A 382 4.28 14.67 28.54
CA GLN A 382 4.23 15.37 29.81
C GLN A 382 5.46 15.02 30.66
N ILE A 383 6.14 16.03 31.15
CA ILE A 383 7.36 15.90 31.93
C ILE A 383 7.05 16.17 33.41
N GLU A 384 7.69 15.40 34.29
CA GLU A 384 7.58 15.55 35.74
C GLU A 384 7.76 17.04 36.21
N ASN A 385 6.98 17.43 37.19
CA ASN A 385 6.96 18.79 37.76
C ASN A 385 6.64 19.94 36.78
N GLN A 386 6.14 19.62 35.59
CA GLN A 386 5.49 20.61 34.72
C GLN A 386 3.97 20.60 34.93
N THR A 387 3.29 21.65 34.47
CA THR A 387 1.84 21.65 34.46
C THR A 387 1.33 20.66 33.46
N GLU A 388 0.52 19.71 33.93
CA GLU A 388 -0.09 18.70 33.07
C GLU A 388 -1.06 19.39 32.09
N GLU A 389 -0.87 19.13 30.81
CA GLU A 389 -1.72 19.62 29.73
C GLU A 389 -2.61 18.51 29.23
N LEU A 390 -3.93 18.73 29.25
CA LEU A 390 -4.94 17.78 28.81
C LEU A 390 -5.58 18.23 27.51
N MET A 391 -5.80 17.28 26.63
CA MET A 391 -6.56 17.45 25.40
C MET A 391 -7.86 16.67 25.46
N TYR A 392 -8.91 17.25 24.89
CA TYR A 392 -10.24 16.65 24.78
C TYR A 392 -10.69 16.75 23.33
N GLU A 393 -11.21 15.65 22.82
CA GLU A 393 -11.74 15.60 21.48
C GLU A 393 -13.16 15.04 21.47
N VAL A 394 -14.01 15.60 20.64
CA VAL A 394 -15.29 15.02 20.24
C VAL A 394 -15.44 15.24 18.74
N TYR A 395 -15.65 14.17 17.99
CA TYR A 395 -15.78 14.24 16.55
C TYR A 395 -16.98 13.45 16.02
N TYR A 396 -17.41 13.79 14.83
CA TYR A 396 -18.31 12.99 14.01
C TYR A 396 -17.78 12.98 12.58
N SER A 397 -17.54 11.80 12.00
CA SER A 397 -16.98 11.60 10.66
C SER A 397 -17.93 10.83 9.75
#